data_8281af1922a4d57c6e6bbe54e7f2b610
#
_entry.id   8281af1922a4d57c6e6bbe54e7f2b610
#
_cell.length_a   1.000
_cell.length_b   1.000
_cell.length_c   1.000
_cell.angle_alpha   90.00
_cell.angle_beta   90.00
_cell.angle_gamma   90.00
#
_symmetry.space_group_name_H-M   'P 1'
#
loop_
_entity.id
_entity.type
_entity.pdbx_description
1 polymer ?
#
loop_
_entity_poly.entity_id
_entity_poly.type
_entity_poly.pdbx_seq_one_letter_code
_entity_poly.pdbx_strand_id
1 'polypeptide(L)'
;MTTGQILPASPIEPALSLRNLRVSYGEREILHGISFDVVRGETLVILGGSGSGKSTLLRTLVGLEKPSAGEIWIKGRDLAKTSAEEMDEIRRKIGMSFQSGALFGSMTVGENVALPLREHTRLEDSTIEIILRLKLQQVGLEGFEYYTPAQLSGGMKKRAAVARALAMDPEILFFDEPSAGLDPIIAAGIDELILELKRAFHMTIIVVTHELASAFLIADRMLLIDKGNIVALGTTEEMRSSTQPRVRQFLDRIAEPEVSGELDYLQMLTAERPDAHNAAGKRG
;
A
#
# COMPACT_ATOMS: atom_id res chain seq x y z
N MET A 1 40.44 8.39 -36.27
CA MET A 1 39.20 8.91 -35.72
C MET A 1 38.31 7.73 -35.44
N THR A 2 38.29 7.26 -34.18
CA THR A 2 37.56 6.04 -33.79
C THR A 2 36.20 6.51 -33.24
N THR A 3 35.18 6.24 -34.03
CA THR A 3 33.78 6.53 -33.68
C THR A 3 33.40 5.64 -32.51
N GLY A 4 33.33 6.21 -31.29
CA GLY A 4 32.82 5.50 -30.13
C GLY A 4 31.34 5.16 -30.35
N GLN A 5 31.03 3.88 -30.53
CA GLN A 5 29.68 3.37 -30.46
C GLN A 5 29.18 3.57 -29.02
N ILE A 6 28.24 4.49 -28.83
CA ILE A 6 27.43 4.57 -27.61
C ILE A 6 26.55 3.33 -27.66
N LEU A 7 26.89 2.31 -26.85
CA LEU A 7 26.00 1.18 -26.63
C LEU A 7 24.69 1.71 -26.07
N PRO A 8 23.53 1.28 -26.60
CA PRO A 8 22.25 1.65 -26.00
C PRO A 8 22.25 1.15 -24.56
N ALA A 9 21.87 2.04 -23.62
CA ALA A 9 21.71 1.68 -22.23
C ALA A 9 20.80 0.44 -22.16
N SER A 10 21.27 -0.61 -21.51
CA SER A 10 20.44 -1.80 -21.27
C SER A 10 19.12 -1.33 -20.62
N PRO A 11 17.98 -1.83 -21.06
CA PRO A 11 16.71 -1.47 -20.43
C PRO A 11 16.83 -1.72 -18.93
N ILE A 12 16.55 -0.69 -18.12
CA ILE A 12 16.62 -0.78 -16.66
C ILE A 12 15.61 -1.85 -16.24
N GLU A 13 16.12 -2.96 -15.73
CA GLU A 13 15.27 -4.06 -15.25
C GLU A 13 14.36 -3.53 -14.12
N PRO A 14 13.03 -3.67 -14.23
CA PRO A 14 12.13 -3.17 -13.20
C PRO A 14 12.34 -3.91 -11.88
N ALA A 15 12.13 -3.22 -10.76
CA ALA A 15 12.15 -3.83 -9.43
C ALA A 15 11.01 -4.84 -9.26
N LEU A 16 9.86 -4.50 -9.87
CA LEU A 16 8.64 -5.30 -9.83
C LEU A 16 7.89 -5.13 -11.15
N SER A 17 7.33 -6.22 -11.69
CA SER A 17 6.48 -6.23 -12.88
C SER A 17 5.26 -7.09 -12.68
N LEU A 18 4.11 -6.60 -13.15
CA LEU A 18 2.87 -7.37 -13.20
C LEU A 18 2.43 -7.53 -14.65
N ARG A 19 1.93 -8.71 -14.96
CA ARG A 19 1.39 -9.01 -16.30
C ARG A 19 0.04 -9.69 -16.16
N ASN A 20 -1.01 -8.99 -16.58
CA ASN A 20 -2.40 -9.46 -16.60
C ASN A 20 -2.85 -10.09 -15.27
N LEU A 21 -2.46 -9.48 -14.15
CA LEU A 21 -2.72 -9.99 -12.81
C LEU A 21 -4.22 -10.00 -12.50
N ARG A 22 -4.75 -11.17 -12.13
CA ARG A 22 -6.13 -11.35 -11.71
C ARG A 22 -6.18 -11.95 -10.31
N VAL A 23 -7.10 -11.48 -9.50
CA VAL A 23 -7.31 -12.01 -8.14
C VAL A 23 -8.81 -12.14 -7.91
N SER A 24 -9.23 -13.31 -7.42
CA SER A 24 -10.63 -13.63 -7.12
C SER A 24 -10.77 -14.23 -5.72
N TYR A 25 -11.85 -13.91 -5.04
CA TYR A 25 -12.31 -14.56 -3.81
C TYR A 25 -13.61 -15.31 -4.09
N GLY A 26 -13.50 -16.62 -4.23
CA GLY A 26 -14.60 -17.45 -4.74
C GLY A 26 -14.99 -17.03 -6.16
N GLU A 27 -16.25 -16.72 -6.39
CA GLU A 27 -16.76 -16.28 -7.70
C GLU A 27 -16.52 -14.78 -7.98
N ARG A 28 -16.12 -14.00 -6.98
CA ARG A 28 -15.95 -12.56 -7.12
C ARG A 28 -14.51 -12.22 -7.53
N GLU A 29 -14.33 -11.78 -8.75
CA GLU A 29 -13.07 -11.20 -9.21
C GLU A 29 -12.92 -9.77 -8.65
N ILE A 30 -11.73 -9.48 -8.10
CA ILE A 30 -11.38 -8.19 -7.47
C ILE A 30 -10.41 -7.40 -8.34
N LEU A 31 -9.44 -8.06 -8.98
CA LEU A 31 -8.49 -7.44 -9.90
C LEU A 31 -8.65 -8.05 -11.29
N HIS A 32 -8.82 -7.19 -12.29
CA HIS A 32 -9.26 -7.54 -13.63
C HIS A 32 -8.14 -7.41 -14.68
N GLY A 33 -6.99 -8.04 -14.47
CA GLY A 33 -5.91 -8.03 -15.46
C GLY A 33 -4.98 -6.83 -15.32
N ILE A 34 -4.53 -6.54 -14.11
CA ILE A 34 -3.60 -5.46 -13.78
C ILE A 34 -2.23 -5.71 -14.40
N SER A 35 -1.68 -4.72 -15.12
CA SER A 35 -0.34 -4.79 -15.72
C SER A 35 0.37 -3.46 -15.58
N PHE A 36 1.53 -3.46 -14.92
CA PHE A 36 2.44 -2.31 -14.84
C PHE A 36 3.82 -2.74 -14.37
N ASP A 37 4.78 -1.81 -14.50
CA ASP A 37 6.14 -1.97 -14.02
C ASP A 37 6.46 -0.91 -12.96
N VAL A 38 7.27 -1.30 -11.97
CA VAL A 38 7.85 -0.39 -10.97
C VAL A 38 9.34 -0.30 -11.24
N VAL A 39 9.82 0.92 -11.48
CA VAL A 39 11.24 1.19 -11.76
C VAL A 39 12.04 1.13 -10.44
N ARG A 40 13.29 0.68 -10.52
CA ARG A 40 14.17 0.68 -9.34
C ARG A 40 14.40 2.10 -8.83
N GLY A 41 14.26 2.28 -7.52
CA GLY A 41 14.48 3.57 -6.85
C GLY A 41 13.32 4.57 -6.99
N GLU A 42 12.21 4.21 -7.68
CA GLU A 42 11.03 5.07 -7.70
C GLU A 42 10.13 4.88 -6.48
N THR A 43 9.38 5.91 -6.16
CA THR A 43 8.20 5.83 -5.30
C THR A 43 6.95 5.78 -6.18
N LEU A 44 6.31 4.62 -6.24
CA LEU A 44 5.00 4.44 -6.87
C LEU A 44 3.90 4.54 -5.82
N VAL A 45 2.98 5.48 -5.99
CA VAL A 45 1.80 5.60 -5.11
C VAL A 45 0.57 5.02 -5.81
N ILE A 46 -0.08 4.06 -5.16
CA ILE A 46 -1.31 3.41 -5.62
C ILE A 46 -2.50 4.08 -4.94
N LEU A 47 -3.33 4.73 -5.74
CA LEU A 47 -4.52 5.46 -5.33
C LEU A 47 -5.80 4.72 -5.72
N GLY A 48 -6.90 5.07 -5.07
CA GLY A 48 -8.23 4.59 -5.42
C GLY A 48 -9.21 4.67 -4.26
N GLY A 49 -10.49 4.58 -4.55
CA GLY A 49 -11.56 4.59 -3.55
C GLY A 49 -11.57 3.35 -2.65
N SER A 50 -12.43 3.35 -1.64
CA SER A 50 -12.67 2.15 -0.81
C SER A 50 -13.20 1.01 -1.70
N GLY A 51 -12.69 -0.20 -1.48
CA GLY A 51 -13.08 -1.37 -2.27
C GLY A 51 -12.56 -1.42 -3.71
N SER A 52 -11.68 -0.52 -4.14
CA SER A 52 -11.11 -0.52 -5.50
C SER A 52 -10.12 -1.65 -5.79
N GLY A 53 -9.68 -2.41 -4.76
CA GLY A 53 -8.73 -3.52 -4.91
C GLY A 53 -7.31 -3.24 -4.45
N LYS A 54 -6.99 -2.04 -3.93
CA LYS A 54 -5.63 -1.65 -3.50
C LYS A 54 -5.00 -2.61 -2.49
N SER A 55 -5.71 -2.91 -1.41
CA SER A 55 -5.18 -3.81 -0.36
C SER A 55 -5.04 -5.26 -0.87
N THR A 56 -5.92 -5.69 -1.77
CA THR A 56 -5.79 -6.99 -2.44
C THR A 56 -4.54 -7.01 -3.31
N LEU A 57 -4.34 -5.97 -4.13
CA LEU A 57 -3.13 -5.82 -4.94
C LEU A 57 -1.88 -5.86 -4.06
N LEU A 58 -1.84 -5.05 -3.01
CA LEU A 58 -0.69 -4.98 -2.10
C LEU A 58 -0.37 -6.34 -1.46
N ARG A 59 -1.38 -7.05 -0.93
CA ARG A 59 -1.20 -8.40 -0.35
C ARG A 59 -0.67 -9.41 -1.37
N THR A 60 -1.13 -9.29 -2.62
CA THR A 60 -0.67 -10.17 -3.70
C THR A 60 0.78 -9.86 -4.07
N LEU A 61 1.19 -8.58 -4.09
CA LEU A 61 2.56 -8.16 -4.38
C LEU A 61 3.58 -8.65 -3.34
N VAL A 62 3.19 -8.68 -2.06
CA VAL A 62 4.07 -9.19 -0.99
C VAL A 62 3.95 -10.71 -0.78
N GLY A 63 3.19 -11.42 -1.63
CA GLY A 63 3.04 -12.87 -1.60
C GLY A 63 2.20 -13.40 -0.43
N LEU A 64 1.32 -12.57 0.16
CA LEU A 64 0.34 -12.97 1.17
C LEU A 64 -0.94 -13.51 0.55
N GLU A 65 -1.20 -13.16 -0.72
CA GLU A 65 -2.35 -13.61 -1.49
C GLU A 65 -1.86 -14.20 -2.81
N LYS A 66 -2.46 -15.31 -3.24
CA LYS A 66 -2.10 -15.93 -4.52
C LYS A 66 -2.97 -15.35 -5.64
N PRO A 67 -2.39 -14.98 -6.79
CA PRO A 67 -3.18 -14.56 -7.93
C PRO A 67 -3.99 -15.74 -8.50
N SER A 68 -5.18 -15.45 -9.04
CA SER A 68 -6.00 -16.42 -9.77
C SER A 68 -5.45 -16.65 -11.19
N ALA A 69 -4.82 -15.62 -11.78
CA ALA A 69 -4.15 -15.69 -13.07
C ALA A 69 -3.17 -14.50 -13.23
N GLY A 70 -2.33 -14.57 -14.25
CA GLY A 70 -1.30 -13.57 -14.53
C GLY A 70 0.01 -13.86 -13.82
N GLU A 71 0.95 -12.92 -13.91
CA GLU A 71 2.32 -13.10 -13.44
C GLU A 71 2.75 -11.91 -12.59
N ILE A 72 3.58 -12.19 -11.58
CA ILE A 72 4.26 -11.19 -10.76
C ILE A 72 5.75 -11.51 -10.80
N TRP A 73 6.53 -10.56 -11.25
CA TRP A 73 7.97 -10.67 -11.33
C TRP A 73 8.59 -9.70 -10.32
N ILE A 74 9.42 -10.22 -9.43
CA ILE A 74 10.25 -9.42 -8.52
C ILE A 74 11.71 -9.74 -8.83
N LYS A 75 12.47 -8.70 -9.22
CA LYS A 75 13.88 -8.85 -9.58
C LYS A 75 14.12 -9.96 -10.61
N GLY A 76 13.29 -10.02 -11.65
CA GLY A 76 13.38 -11.02 -12.71
C GLY A 76 12.96 -12.45 -12.33
N ARG A 77 12.43 -12.67 -11.11
CA ARG A 77 11.90 -13.97 -10.66
C ARG A 77 10.38 -13.95 -10.67
N ASP A 78 9.78 -14.93 -11.34
CA ASP A 78 8.32 -15.13 -11.39
C ASP A 78 7.84 -15.77 -10.09
N LEU A 79 7.05 -15.04 -9.29
CA LEU A 79 6.56 -15.52 -7.99
C LEU A 79 5.70 -16.79 -8.10
N ALA A 80 5.02 -17.01 -9.23
CA ALA A 80 4.19 -18.20 -9.44
C ALA A 80 5.01 -19.49 -9.64
N LYS A 81 6.28 -19.36 -10.08
CA LYS A 81 7.19 -20.47 -10.35
C LYS A 81 8.27 -20.64 -9.29
N THR A 82 8.28 -19.76 -8.29
CA THR A 82 9.29 -19.70 -7.24
C THR A 82 9.04 -20.80 -6.20
N SER A 83 10.09 -21.51 -5.78
CA SER A 83 10.03 -22.48 -4.67
C SER A 83 9.79 -21.77 -3.32
N ALA A 84 9.50 -22.54 -2.27
CA ALA A 84 9.32 -21.97 -0.93
C ALA A 84 10.60 -21.28 -0.42
N GLU A 85 11.76 -21.87 -0.66
CA GLU A 85 13.07 -21.33 -0.27
C GLU A 85 13.38 -20.04 -1.03
N GLU A 86 13.15 -20.02 -2.34
CA GLU A 86 13.34 -18.81 -3.17
C GLU A 86 12.35 -17.71 -2.77
N MET A 87 11.10 -18.08 -2.41
CA MET A 87 10.13 -17.13 -1.90
C MET A 87 10.59 -16.47 -0.60
N ASP A 88 11.22 -17.24 0.30
CA ASP A 88 11.79 -16.69 1.54
C ASP A 88 12.97 -15.76 1.26
N GLU A 89 13.80 -16.05 0.26
CA GLU A 89 14.84 -15.11 -0.20
C GLU A 89 14.23 -13.79 -0.72
N ILE A 90 13.15 -13.86 -1.51
CA ILE A 90 12.45 -12.67 -2.00
C ILE A 90 11.87 -11.87 -0.85
N ARG A 91 11.19 -12.54 0.12
CA ARG A 91 10.59 -11.90 1.29
C ARG A 91 11.61 -11.15 2.15
N ARG A 92 12.83 -11.67 2.29
CA ARG A 92 13.93 -10.97 2.99
C ARG A 92 14.34 -9.66 2.31
N LYS A 93 14.05 -9.51 1.02
CA LYS A 93 14.33 -8.30 0.22
C LYS A 93 13.16 -7.34 0.16
N ILE A 94 12.07 -7.67 0.82
CA ILE A 94 10.84 -6.86 0.89
C ILE A 94 10.60 -6.46 2.34
N GLY A 95 10.41 -5.16 2.56
CA GLY A 95 9.88 -4.63 3.81
C GLY A 95 8.39 -4.29 3.67
N MET A 96 7.61 -4.50 4.73
CA MET A 96 6.18 -4.16 4.74
C MET A 96 5.82 -3.43 6.02
N SER A 97 5.26 -2.22 5.88
CA SER A 97 4.63 -1.46 6.95
C SER A 97 3.11 -1.47 6.77
N PHE A 98 2.41 -2.18 7.64
CA PHE A 98 0.95 -2.33 7.61
C PHE A 98 0.23 -1.10 8.19
N GLN A 99 -1.02 -0.89 7.81
CA GLN A 99 -1.85 0.23 8.25
C GLN A 99 -1.93 0.38 9.77
N SER A 100 -2.10 -0.70 10.53
CA SER A 100 -2.11 -0.68 11.99
C SER A 100 -0.71 -0.70 12.63
N GLY A 101 0.36 -0.74 11.83
CA GLY A 101 1.73 -1.02 12.25
C GLY A 101 1.98 -2.50 12.54
N ALA A 102 0.96 -3.27 12.90
CA ALA A 102 1.03 -4.71 13.22
C ALA A 102 2.18 -5.07 14.20
N LEU A 103 2.48 -4.20 15.17
CA LEU A 103 3.47 -4.47 16.20
C LEU A 103 2.89 -5.50 17.20
N PHE A 104 3.74 -6.41 17.65
CA PHE A 104 3.39 -7.35 18.72
C PHE A 104 3.32 -6.58 20.05
N GLY A 105 2.12 -6.48 20.62
CA GLY A 105 1.88 -5.73 21.83
C GLY A 105 2.56 -6.30 23.09
N SER A 106 2.89 -7.59 23.07
CA SER A 106 3.62 -8.29 24.14
C SER A 106 5.14 -8.11 24.08
N MET A 107 5.65 -7.51 23.01
CA MET A 107 7.06 -7.25 22.78
C MET A 107 7.38 -5.77 22.92
N THR A 108 8.60 -5.43 23.33
CA THR A 108 9.11 -4.08 23.27
C THR A 108 9.29 -3.61 21.80
N VAL A 109 9.56 -2.33 21.61
CA VAL A 109 9.88 -1.77 20.28
C VAL A 109 11.14 -2.41 19.73
N GLY A 110 12.20 -2.54 20.55
CA GLY A 110 13.43 -3.20 20.15
C GLY A 110 13.23 -4.66 19.76
N GLU A 111 12.44 -5.42 20.53
CA GLU A 111 12.12 -6.82 20.21
C GLU A 111 11.31 -6.93 18.90
N ASN A 112 10.36 -6.01 18.64
CA ASN A 112 9.65 -5.95 17.38
C ASN A 112 10.58 -5.72 16.18
N VAL A 113 11.54 -4.79 16.31
CA VAL A 113 12.52 -4.49 15.24
C VAL A 113 13.52 -5.63 15.07
N ALA A 114 13.95 -6.27 16.17
CA ALA A 114 14.88 -7.39 16.14
C ALA A 114 14.26 -8.70 15.59
N LEU A 115 12.93 -8.84 15.66
CA LEU A 115 12.24 -10.09 15.31
C LEU A 115 12.62 -10.63 13.92
N PRO A 116 12.56 -9.85 12.82
CA PRO A 116 12.95 -10.35 11.50
C PRO A 116 14.41 -10.84 11.45
N LEU A 117 15.31 -10.16 12.16
CA LEU A 117 16.73 -10.55 12.22
C LEU A 117 16.91 -11.90 12.93
N ARG A 118 16.23 -12.11 14.06
CA ARG A 118 16.26 -13.37 14.82
C ARG A 118 15.70 -14.54 14.05
N GLU A 119 14.59 -14.33 13.34
CA GLU A 119 13.91 -15.38 12.58
C GLU A 119 14.66 -15.77 11.29
N HIS A 120 15.29 -14.81 10.62
CA HIS A 120 15.82 -15.01 9.28
C HIS A 120 17.35 -14.96 9.16
N THR A 121 18.08 -14.76 10.28
CA THR A 121 19.55 -14.70 10.28
C THR A 121 20.14 -15.55 11.41
N ARG A 122 21.45 -15.72 11.38
CA ARG A 122 22.22 -16.37 12.46
C ARG A 122 23.16 -15.37 13.13
N LEU A 123 22.76 -14.09 13.18
CA LEU A 123 23.54 -13.04 13.80
C LEU A 123 23.56 -13.20 15.32
N GLU A 124 24.69 -12.86 15.93
CA GLU A 124 24.82 -12.77 17.39
C GLU A 124 23.92 -11.66 17.94
N ASP A 125 23.36 -11.85 19.15
CA ASP A 125 22.46 -10.88 19.79
C ASP A 125 23.07 -9.48 19.90
N SER A 126 24.37 -9.37 20.15
CA SER A 126 25.08 -8.09 20.18
C SER A 126 25.05 -7.35 18.84
N THR A 127 25.16 -8.09 17.74
CA THR A 127 25.05 -7.54 16.38
C THR A 127 23.61 -7.11 16.08
N ILE A 128 22.64 -7.94 16.47
CA ILE A 128 21.20 -7.62 16.31
C ILE A 128 20.88 -6.33 17.10
N GLU A 129 21.41 -6.16 18.31
CA GLU A 129 21.19 -4.96 19.12
C GLU A 129 21.75 -3.70 18.44
N ILE A 130 22.92 -3.78 17.83
CA ILE A 130 23.49 -2.66 17.08
C ILE A 130 22.58 -2.31 15.88
N ILE A 131 22.15 -3.32 15.12
CA ILE A 131 21.29 -3.10 13.95
C ILE A 131 19.95 -2.48 14.37
N LEU A 132 19.29 -3.03 15.39
CA LEU A 132 17.98 -2.49 15.83
C LEU A 132 18.08 -1.03 16.27
N ARG A 133 19.16 -0.64 16.99
CA ARG A 133 19.39 0.76 17.39
C ARG A 133 19.57 1.67 16.18
N LEU A 134 20.34 1.24 15.18
CA LEU A 134 20.50 1.97 13.92
C LEU A 134 19.15 2.14 13.20
N LYS A 135 18.31 1.08 13.15
CA LYS A 135 16.98 1.17 12.53
C LYS A 135 16.04 2.10 13.29
N LEU A 136 16.09 2.09 14.62
CA LEU A 136 15.31 3.03 15.44
C LEU A 136 15.79 4.47 15.25
N GLN A 137 17.08 4.70 15.17
CA GLN A 137 17.65 6.01 14.87
C GLN A 137 17.22 6.52 13.49
N GLN A 138 17.21 5.66 12.45
CA GLN A 138 16.75 6.01 11.10
C GLN A 138 15.31 6.52 11.05
N VAL A 139 14.47 6.09 11.98
CA VAL A 139 13.07 6.52 12.04
C VAL A 139 12.80 7.55 13.16
N GLY A 140 13.85 8.06 13.82
CA GLY A 140 13.75 9.05 14.90
C GLY A 140 13.16 8.49 16.20
N LEU A 141 13.43 7.23 16.52
CA LEU A 141 13.02 6.53 17.73
C LEU A 141 14.20 6.05 18.58
N GLU A 142 15.34 6.72 18.51
CA GLU A 142 16.50 6.44 19.38
C GLU A 142 16.11 6.55 20.87
N GLY A 143 16.49 5.57 21.68
CA GLY A 143 16.16 5.53 23.11
C GLY A 143 14.79 4.94 23.46
N PHE A 144 14.01 4.51 22.46
CA PHE A 144 12.69 3.89 22.69
C PHE A 144 12.70 2.36 22.62
N GLU A 145 13.87 1.71 22.65
CA GLU A 145 14.03 0.27 22.49
C GLU A 145 13.23 -0.55 23.50
N TYR A 146 13.17 -0.07 24.74
CA TYR A 146 12.57 -0.77 25.88
C TYR A 146 11.08 -0.42 26.11
N TYR A 147 10.52 0.50 25.31
CA TYR A 147 9.10 0.85 25.39
C TYR A 147 8.25 -0.23 24.73
N THR A 148 7.05 -0.45 25.25
CA THR A 148 6.04 -1.27 24.60
C THR A 148 5.23 -0.44 23.59
N PRO A 149 4.60 -1.06 22.57
CA PRO A 149 3.73 -0.34 21.65
C PRO A 149 2.61 0.45 22.35
N ALA A 150 2.12 -0.01 23.49
CA ALA A 150 1.09 0.68 24.25
C ALA A 150 1.53 2.06 24.79
N GLN A 151 2.83 2.24 25.01
CA GLN A 151 3.44 3.48 25.51
C GLN A 151 3.75 4.51 24.42
N LEU A 152 3.58 4.14 23.14
CA LEU A 152 3.89 5.00 22.01
C LEU A 152 2.66 5.77 21.52
N SER A 153 2.90 6.99 20.99
CA SER A 153 1.90 7.70 20.19
C SER A 153 1.59 6.98 18.88
N GLY A 154 0.51 7.38 18.19
CA GLY A 154 0.15 6.81 16.88
C GLY A 154 1.27 6.94 15.85
N GLY A 155 1.89 8.12 15.73
CA GLY A 155 3.01 8.36 14.84
C GLY A 155 4.26 7.55 15.21
N MET A 156 4.58 7.43 16.51
CA MET A 156 5.70 6.60 16.96
C MET A 156 5.47 5.12 16.65
N LYS A 157 4.24 4.60 16.78
CA LYS A 157 3.90 3.22 16.36
C LYS A 157 4.14 3.00 14.86
N LYS A 158 3.76 3.96 14.03
CA LYS A 158 4.01 3.91 12.57
C LYS A 158 5.52 3.88 12.28
N ARG A 159 6.30 4.77 12.91
CA ARG A 159 7.77 4.81 12.78
C ARG A 159 8.42 3.49 13.24
N ALA A 160 7.98 2.91 14.36
CA ALA A 160 8.47 1.62 14.85
C ALA A 160 8.16 0.47 13.86
N ALA A 161 6.98 0.49 13.24
CA ALA A 161 6.63 -0.47 12.18
C ALA A 161 7.52 -0.32 10.95
N VAL A 162 7.88 0.92 10.59
CA VAL A 162 8.85 1.19 9.51
C VAL A 162 10.24 0.67 9.90
N ALA A 163 10.72 0.92 11.13
CA ALA A 163 12.00 0.39 11.60
C ALA A 163 12.07 -1.14 11.51
N ARG A 164 10.98 -1.84 11.89
CA ARG A 164 10.88 -3.28 11.74
C ARG A 164 10.91 -3.71 10.27
N ALA A 165 10.20 -3.01 9.40
CA ALA A 165 10.20 -3.28 7.96
C ALA A 165 11.60 -3.08 7.33
N LEU A 166 12.40 -2.18 7.87
CA LEU A 166 13.78 -1.90 7.45
C LEU A 166 14.82 -2.86 8.04
N ALA A 167 14.48 -3.70 9.01
CA ALA A 167 15.45 -4.49 9.78
C ALA A 167 16.36 -5.36 8.92
N MET A 168 15.83 -5.93 7.83
CA MET A 168 16.55 -6.80 6.91
C MET A 168 17.20 -6.07 5.72
N ASP A 169 17.32 -4.75 5.75
CA ASP A 169 17.78 -3.92 4.61
C ASP A 169 17.09 -4.28 3.29
N PRO A 170 15.76 -4.12 3.22
CA PRO A 170 15.00 -4.49 2.05
C PRO A 170 15.34 -3.59 0.86
N GLU A 171 15.20 -4.13 -0.36
CA GLU A 171 15.37 -3.38 -1.61
C GLU A 171 14.04 -2.72 -2.06
N ILE A 172 12.91 -3.30 -1.64
CA ILE A 172 11.56 -2.80 -1.92
C ILE A 172 10.82 -2.64 -0.60
N LEU A 173 10.28 -1.45 -0.35
CA LEU A 173 9.52 -1.14 0.85
C LEU A 173 8.07 -0.84 0.48
N PHE A 174 7.15 -1.58 1.07
CA PHE A 174 5.72 -1.41 0.91
C PHE A 174 5.11 -0.71 2.11
N PHE A 175 4.20 0.23 1.84
CA PHE A 175 3.41 0.91 2.84
C PHE A 175 1.92 0.74 2.56
N ASP A 176 1.17 0.31 3.55
CA ASP A 176 -0.29 0.27 3.52
C ASP A 176 -0.83 1.39 4.41
N GLU A 177 -1.36 2.45 3.79
CA GLU A 177 -1.95 3.61 4.47
C GLU A 177 -1.06 4.16 5.61
N PRO A 178 0.17 4.62 5.31
CA PRO A 178 1.16 4.96 6.33
C PRO A 178 0.73 6.11 7.25
N SER A 179 0.00 7.09 6.73
CA SER A 179 -0.47 8.28 7.46
C SER A 179 -1.90 8.16 8.00
N ALA A 180 -2.62 7.05 7.70
CA ALA A 180 -4.01 6.89 8.10
C ALA A 180 -4.21 6.99 9.63
N GLY A 181 -5.18 7.82 10.03
CA GLY A 181 -5.55 8.02 11.42
C GLY A 181 -4.60 8.92 12.23
N LEU A 182 -3.66 9.60 11.56
CA LEU A 182 -2.76 10.59 12.16
C LEU A 182 -3.29 12.00 11.90
N ASP A 183 -2.91 12.94 12.78
CA ASP A 183 -3.11 14.36 12.48
C ASP A 183 -2.19 14.81 11.33
N PRO A 184 -2.52 15.93 10.64
CA PRO A 184 -1.78 16.35 9.46
C PRO A 184 -0.29 16.63 9.70
N ILE A 185 0.11 17.07 10.88
CA ILE A 185 1.52 17.37 11.21
C ILE A 185 2.31 16.07 11.35
N ILE A 186 1.75 15.10 12.06
CA ILE A 186 2.38 13.80 12.24
C ILE A 186 2.41 13.03 10.91
N ALA A 187 1.34 13.14 10.10
CA ALA A 187 1.28 12.56 8.76
C ALA A 187 2.40 13.11 7.86
N ALA A 188 2.60 14.43 7.84
CA ALA A 188 3.71 15.06 7.11
C ALA A 188 5.08 14.53 7.55
N GLY A 189 5.26 14.25 8.85
CA GLY A 189 6.49 13.64 9.37
C GLY A 189 6.72 12.18 8.91
N ILE A 190 5.65 11.46 8.52
CA ILE A 190 5.79 10.13 7.88
C ILE A 190 6.14 10.28 6.39
N ASP A 191 5.55 11.27 5.71
CA ASP A 191 5.88 11.57 4.30
C ASP A 191 7.35 11.96 4.16
N GLU A 192 7.85 12.80 5.07
CA GLU A 192 9.26 13.19 5.09
C GLU A 192 10.18 11.99 5.34
N LEU A 193 9.84 11.11 6.27
CA LEU A 193 10.57 9.85 6.49
C LEU A 193 10.63 9.00 5.21
N ILE A 194 9.54 8.86 4.47
CA ILE A 194 9.51 8.12 3.19
C ILE A 194 10.48 8.76 2.18
N LEU A 195 10.49 10.08 2.06
CA LEU A 195 11.38 10.81 1.18
C LEU A 195 12.86 10.67 1.60
N GLU A 196 13.14 10.69 2.91
CA GLU A 196 14.49 10.49 3.44
C GLU A 196 15.01 9.08 3.15
N LEU A 197 14.18 8.06 3.39
CA LEU A 197 14.52 6.66 3.10
C LEU A 197 14.83 6.46 1.61
N LYS A 198 13.99 7.04 0.73
CA LYS A 198 14.23 7.02 -0.71
C LYS A 198 15.58 7.63 -1.08
N ARG A 199 15.86 8.85 -0.58
CA ARG A 199 17.09 9.60 -0.92
C ARG A 199 18.35 8.92 -0.37
N ALA A 200 18.30 8.47 0.89
CA ALA A 200 19.46 7.90 1.56
C ALA A 200 19.84 6.50 1.05
N PHE A 201 18.84 5.68 0.71
CA PHE A 201 19.06 4.27 0.40
C PHE A 201 18.74 3.89 -1.05
N HIS A 202 18.29 4.83 -1.88
CA HIS A 202 17.82 4.57 -3.25
C HIS A 202 16.78 3.44 -3.31
N MET A 203 15.94 3.35 -2.29
CA MET A 203 14.92 2.29 -2.16
C MET A 203 13.83 2.44 -3.20
N THR A 204 13.33 1.31 -3.69
CA THR A 204 12.06 1.26 -4.41
C THR A 204 10.93 1.25 -3.38
N ILE A 205 10.00 2.20 -3.47
CA ILE A 205 8.93 2.36 -2.48
C ILE A 205 7.57 2.26 -3.17
N ILE A 206 6.68 1.45 -2.61
CA ILE A 206 5.30 1.33 -3.08
C ILE A 206 4.39 1.69 -1.92
N VAL A 207 3.58 2.73 -2.12
CA VAL A 207 2.65 3.24 -1.10
C VAL A 207 1.23 3.08 -1.58
N VAL A 208 0.40 2.42 -0.80
CA VAL A 208 -1.06 2.42 -0.98
C VAL A 208 -1.64 3.47 -0.07
N THR A 209 -2.38 4.43 -0.62
CA THR A 209 -3.07 5.44 0.18
C THR A 209 -4.28 6.02 -0.54
N HIS A 210 -5.16 6.69 0.20
CA HIS A 210 -6.22 7.55 -0.33
C HIS A 210 -5.96 9.04 -0.04
N GLU A 211 -4.84 9.36 0.63
CA GLU A 211 -4.44 10.73 0.99
C GLU A 211 -3.73 11.40 -0.18
N LEU A 212 -4.45 12.28 -0.90
CA LEU A 212 -3.93 12.94 -2.10
C LEU A 212 -2.74 13.87 -1.80
N ALA A 213 -2.75 14.58 -0.67
CA ALA A 213 -1.68 15.50 -0.30
C ALA A 213 -0.35 14.75 -0.17
N SER A 214 -0.32 13.66 0.62
CA SER A 214 0.84 12.79 0.76
C SER A 214 1.26 12.18 -0.58
N ALA A 215 0.28 11.66 -1.36
CA ALA A 215 0.56 11.05 -2.65
C ALA A 215 1.31 12.00 -3.60
N PHE A 216 0.84 13.26 -3.73
CA PHE A 216 1.49 14.25 -4.58
C PHE A 216 2.86 14.72 -4.07
N LEU A 217 3.12 14.58 -2.77
CA LEU A 217 4.38 14.95 -2.16
C LEU A 217 5.47 13.89 -2.37
N ILE A 218 5.10 12.60 -2.21
CA ILE A 218 6.10 11.52 -2.16
C ILE A 218 6.28 10.77 -3.47
N ALA A 219 5.29 10.80 -4.39
CA ALA A 219 5.29 9.99 -5.59
C ALA A 219 6.19 10.53 -6.71
N ASP A 220 6.91 9.64 -7.39
CA ASP A 220 7.42 9.88 -8.74
C ASP A 220 6.33 9.59 -9.77
N ARG A 221 5.62 8.46 -9.57
CA ARG A 221 4.49 8.05 -10.40
C ARG A 221 3.32 7.63 -9.51
N MET A 222 2.13 7.80 -10.06
CA MET A 222 0.88 7.43 -9.41
C MET A 222 0.12 6.43 -10.28
N LEU A 223 -0.46 5.43 -9.64
CA LEU A 223 -1.36 4.45 -10.22
C LEU A 223 -2.74 4.63 -9.60
N LEU A 224 -3.73 5.02 -10.39
CA LEU A 224 -5.13 5.08 -9.94
C LEU A 224 -5.85 3.80 -10.32
N ILE A 225 -6.38 3.10 -9.30
CA ILE A 225 -7.18 1.89 -9.46
C ILE A 225 -8.63 2.19 -9.09
N ASP A 226 -9.54 1.75 -9.94
CA ASP A 226 -10.97 1.79 -9.67
C ASP A 226 -11.63 0.48 -10.08
N LYS A 227 -12.46 -0.07 -9.17
CA LYS A 227 -13.20 -1.33 -9.41
C LYS A 227 -12.33 -2.43 -10.04
N GLY A 228 -11.12 -2.62 -9.50
CA GLY A 228 -10.19 -3.66 -9.94
C GLY A 228 -9.46 -3.40 -11.25
N ASN A 229 -9.61 -2.23 -11.86
CA ASN A 229 -8.95 -1.86 -13.12
C ASN A 229 -8.02 -0.68 -12.94
N ILE A 230 -6.96 -0.61 -13.76
CA ILE A 230 -6.13 0.59 -13.86
C ILE A 230 -6.91 1.65 -14.63
N VAL A 231 -7.10 2.80 -13.98
CA VAL A 231 -7.71 3.98 -14.61
C VAL A 231 -6.63 4.86 -15.25
N ALA A 232 -5.54 5.09 -14.52
CA ALA A 232 -4.42 5.88 -15.00
C ALA A 232 -3.12 5.44 -14.33
N LEU A 233 -2.00 5.61 -15.01
CA LEU A 233 -0.64 5.45 -14.51
C LEU A 233 0.23 6.50 -15.16
N GLY A 234 0.90 7.35 -14.38
CA GLY A 234 1.74 8.41 -14.88
C GLY A 234 2.47 9.16 -13.78
N THR A 235 3.25 10.16 -14.16
CA THR A 235 3.91 11.09 -13.24
C THR A 235 2.89 11.93 -12.48
N THR A 236 3.31 12.60 -11.41
CA THR A 236 2.45 13.54 -10.67
C THR A 236 1.92 14.67 -11.55
N GLU A 237 2.72 15.13 -12.52
CA GLU A 237 2.32 16.18 -13.48
C GLU A 237 1.29 15.69 -14.48
N GLU A 238 1.48 14.48 -15.04
CA GLU A 238 0.50 13.85 -15.93
C GLU A 238 -0.83 13.61 -15.22
N MET A 239 -0.80 13.18 -13.96
CA MET A 239 -2.02 13.01 -13.16
C MET A 239 -2.72 14.35 -12.91
N ARG A 240 -1.96 15.42 -12.55
CA ARG A 240 -2.51 16.77 -12.35
C ARG A 240 -3.16 17.35 -13.60
N SER A 241 -2.55 17.14 -14.77
CA SER A 241 -3.02 17.66 -16.06
C SER A 241 -4.01 16.77 -16.78
N SER A 242 -4.31 15.58 -16.23
CA SER A 242 -5.24 14.62 -16.84
C SER A 242 -6.62 15.23 -17.03
N THR A 243 -7.19 15.06 -18.23
CA THR A 243 -8.56 15.43 -18.55
C THR A 243 -9.53 14.26 -18.49
N GLN A 244 -9.02 13.06 -18.13
CA GLN A 244 -9.85 11.85 -18.04
C GLN A 244 -10.89 12.00 -16.91
N PRO A 245 -12.19 11.84 -17.19
CA PRO A 245 -13.27 12.16 -16.23
C PRO A 245 -13.11 11.43 -14.88
N ARG A 246 -12.73 10.15 -14.90
CA ARG A 246 -12.59 9.36 -13.67
C ARG A 246 -11.38 9.80 -12.83
N VAL A 247 -10.27 10.20 -13.47
CA VAL A 247 -9.10 10.78 -12.80
C VAL A 247 -9.49 12.11 -12.14
N ARG A 248 -10.17 12.99 -12.88
CA ARG A 248 -10.65 14.28 -12.36
C ARG A 248 -11.60 14.09 -11.19
N GLN A 249 -12.60 13.20 -11.36
CA GLN A 249 -13.57 12.90 -10.31
C GLN A 249 -12.86 12.51 -8.99
N PHE A 250 -11.82 11.66 -9.08
CA PHE A 250 -11.06 11.22 -7.91
C PHE A 250 -10.21 12.34 -7.32
N LEU A 251 -9.45 13.05 -8.15
CA LEU A 251 -8.54 14.12 -7.70
C LEU A 251 -9.29 15.33 -7.16
N ASP A 252 -10.41 15.71 -7.77
CA ASP A 252 -11.24 16.85 -7.36
C ASP A 252 -12.23 16.48 -6.25
N ARG A 253 -12.22 15.21 -5.77
CA ARG A 253 -13.12 14.70 -4.73
C ARG A 253 -14.59 14.90 -5.04
N ILE A 254 -14.98 14.71 -6.31
CA ILE A 254 -16.37 14.82 -6.74
C ILE A 254 -17.09 13.53 -6.33
N ALA A 255 -18.18 13.69 -5.55
CA ALA A 255 -18.99 12.55 -5.12
C ALA A 255 -19.54 11.75 -6.32
N GLU A 256 -19.63 10.43 -6.16
CA GLU A 256 -20.39 9.62 -7.11
C GLU A 256 -21.87 10.02 -7.02
N PRO A 257 -22.58 10.13 -8.17
CA PRO A 257 -24.03 10.35 -8.13
C PRO A 257 -24.66 9.20 -7.34
N GLU A 258 -25.49 9.53 -6.37
CA GLU A 258 -26.25 8.54 -5.61
C GLU A 258 -27.02 7.64 -6.59
N VAL A 259 -26.81 6.33 -6.47
CA VAL A 259 -27.63 5.37 -7.20
C VAL A 259 -29.03 5.50 -6.62
N SER A 260 -29.99 5.92 -7.45
CA SER A 260 -31.38 6.26 -7.12
C SER A 260 -32.21 5.12 -6.47
N GLY A 261 -31.60 4.15 -5.84
CA GLY A 261 -32.27 3.11 -5.05
C GLY A 261 -32.70 3.54 -3.65
N GLU A 262 -32.03 4.56 -3.05
CA GLU A 262 -32.44 5.06 -1.73
C GLU A 262 -33.62 6.01 -1.78
N LEU A 263 -33.80 6.75 -2.87
CA LEU A 263 -35.00 7.61 -3.10
C LEU A 263 -36.27 6.78 -3.20
N ASP A 264 -36.22 5.59 -3.79
CA ASP A 264 -37.35 4.67 -3.85
C ASP A 264 -37.72 4.12 -2.47
N TYR A 265 -36.73 3.88 -1.61
CA TYR A 265 -36.97 3.42 -0.24
C TYR A 265 -37.54 4.52 0.67
N LEU A 266 -37.11 5.76 0.54
CA LEU A 266 -37.63 6.90 1.26
C LEU A 266 -39.05 7.24 0.76
N GLN A 267 -39.34 7.12 -0.52
CA GLN A 267 -40.69 7.26 -1.09
C GLN A 267 -41.62 6.13 -0.63
N MET A 268 -41.13 4.89 -0.51
CA MET A 268 -41.90 3.78 0.08
C MET A 268 -42.19 3.98 1.56
N LEU A 269 -41.30 4.60 2.32
CA LEU A 269 -41.50 4.90 3.75
C LEU A 269 -42.41 6.09 3.99
N THR A 270 -42.47 7.03 3.03
CA THR A 270 -43.32 8.24 3.11
C THR A 270 -44.66 8.09 2.38
N ALA A 271 -44.85 7.02 1.60
CA ALA A 271 -46.15 6.69 1.04
C ALA A 271 -47.11 6.33 2.19
N GLU A 272 -48.08 7.18 2.46
CA GLU A 272 -49.15 6.99 3.45
C GLU A 272 -49.82 5.63 3.23
N ARG A 273 -49.93 4.84 4.29
CA ARG A 273 -50.76 3.63 4.29
C ARG A 273 -52.18 4.06 3.95
N PRO A 274 -52.85 3.48 2.94
CA PRO A 274 -54.23 3.74 2.70
C PRO A 274 -55.03 3.36 3.93
N ASP A 275 -55.81 4.31 4.44
CA ASP A 275 -56.67 4.20 5.63
C ASP A 275 -57.49 2.90 5.64
N ALA A 276 -57.19 2.02 6.57
CA ALA A 276 -58.01 0.84 6.89
C ALA A 276 -59.20 1.25 7.78
N HIS A 277 -59.94 2.31 7.38
CA HIS A 277 -61.15 2.75 8.06
C HIS A 277 -62.27 2.99 7.07
N ASN A 278 -62.78 1.92 6.42
CA ASN A 278 -64.14 1.95 5.88
C ASN A 278 -64.67 0.55 5.50
N ALA A 279 -64.72 -0.37 6.46
CA ALA A 279 -65.38 -1.64 6.27
C ALA A 279 -66.14 -2.08 7.53
N ALA A 280 -66.91 -1.14 8.14
CA ALA A 280 -67.86 -1.49 9.20
C ALA A 280 -69.10 -0.57 9.05
N GLY A 281 -70.04 -0.96 8.22
CA GLY A 281 -71.28 -0.23 8.14
C GLY A 281 -72.15 -0.57 6.92
N LYS A 282 -72.68 -1.77 6.85
CA LYS A 282 -73.95 -2.10 6.18
C LYS A 282 -74.25 -3.61 6.39
N ARG A 283 -74.87 -3.92 7.52
CA ARG A 283 -75.85 -4.99 7.67
C ARG A 283 -76.90 -4.47 8.61
N GLY A 284 -78.05 -4.10 8.08
CA GLY A 284 -79.30 -3.90 8.65
C GLY A 284 -80.32 -4.32 7.61
#